data_85b660ac28a2f473a010127fed8d3e98
#
_entry.id   85b660ac28a2f473a010127fed8d3e98
#
_cell.length_a   1.000
_cell.length_b   1.000
_cell.length_c   1.000
_cell.angle_alpha   90.00
_cell.angle_beta   90.00
_cell.angle_gamma   90.00
#
_symmetry.space_group_name_H-M   'P 1'
#
loop_
_entity.id
_entity.type
_entity.pdbx_description
1 polymer ?
#
loop_
_entity_poly.entity_id
_entity_poly.type
_entity_poly.pdbx_seq_one_letter_code
_entity_poly.pdbx_strand_id
1 'polypeptide(L)'
;MQLNKLSFNVFNTIDKYNLINPNDTIIVGVSGGPDSVALLKVLYAINTNKRLHLHLIVAHLNHQLRGKDSEEDALFIQKLSEELHLPFILKNVDVHKIAIQTKCSIEEAARCERYKFFIESSRTYNASVVALGHTADDNAETILHRIIRGTGLSGLEGIPIKRQLTGDSSTQLIRPLLYTWRNEIIEYLKNEQADFRIDTSNYETKYLRNKIRHELIPLIENQYNPNFRNTLLQLSQILNINNKYLSSEAKKTLETVIIKRAEDSYIINSHLLSKQSKIIQYFIFYEILMEMQIPLKEFSYAHYTKIIEETSKKGKGRQFQLPGKLHLWHEKGILYIRKTPLQKSFIPIPETIIQIPGITPIYPSGQLTAEISDVQNLSLDEYKRIKTKNEEILDLGRITLPISVRGRKDGDAISPLGTKGHKKLKDIFIDKKIPAQQRNAIPVVVMNDQPIWVIGVCIDNKVKVTPETKKILKLTFKEF
;
A
#
# COMPACT_ATOMS: atom_id res chain seq x y z
N MET A 1 -33.99 -7.23 -33.44
CA MET A 1 -33.51 -8.62 -33.33
C MET A 1 -33.46 -9.01 -31.86
N GLN A 2 -33.89 -10.20 -31.48
CA GLN A 2 -33.69 -10.67 -30.07
C GLN A 2 -32.22 -11.11 -29.88
N LEU A 3 -31.65 -10.79 -28.70
CA LEU A 3 -30.35 -11.34 -28.32
C LEU A 3 -30.44 -12.86 -28.23
N ASN A 4 -29.45 -13.58 -28.73
CA ASN A 4 -29.36 -15.02 -28.48
C ASN A 4 -29.08 -15.29 -26.97
N LYS A 5 -29.20 -16.54 -26.52
CA LYS A 5 -29.08 -16.93 -25.12
C LYS A 5 -27.79 -16.46 -24.48
N LEU A 6 -26.64 -16.63 -25.15
CA LEU A 6 -25.34 -16.24 -24.61
C LEU A 6 -25.25 -14.71 -24.44
N SER A 7 -25.58 -13.95 -25.51
CA SER A 7 -25.54 -12.48 -25.47
C SER A 7 -26.49 -11.92 -24.39
N PHE A 8 -27.65 -12.56 -24.19
CA PHE A 8 -28.58 -12.19 -23.13
C PHE A 8 -27.98 -12.43 -21.71
N ASN A 9 -27.34 -13.58 -21.47
CA ASN A 9 -26.68 -13.89 -20.20
C ASN A 9 -25.52 -12.93 -19.90
N VAL A 10 -24.73 -12.60 -20.94
CA VAL A 10 -23.63 -11.63 -20.81
C VAL A 10 -24.18 -10.23 -20.56
N PHE A 11 -25.27 -9.83 -21.22
CA PHE A 11 -25.93 -8.55 -20.94
C PHE A 11 -26.39 -8.46 -19.48
N ASN A 12 -27.02 -9.50 -18.95
CA ASN A 12 -27.41 -9.56 -17.54
C ASN A 12 -26.18 -9.46 -16.59
N THR A 13 -25.06 -10.04 -16.98
CA THR A 13 -23.79 -9.91 -16.22
C THR A 13 -23.28 -8.46 -16.28
N ILE A 14 -23.32 -7.82 -17.44
CA ILE A 14 -22.92 -6.41 -17.60
C ILE A 14 -23.78 -5.51 -16.72
N ASP A 15 -25.09 -5.70 -16.73
CA ASP A 15 -26.04 -4.93 -15.95
C ASP A 15 -25.87 -5.15 -14.44
N LYS A 16 -25.86 -6.42 -13.99
CA LYS A 16 -25.71 -6.81 -12.57
C LYS A 16 -24.46 -6.21 -11.92
N TYR A 17 -23.36 -6.11 -12.66
CA TYR A 17 -22.07 -5.63 -12.12
C TYR A 17 -21.74 -4.20 -12.55
N ASN A 18 -22.65 -3.51 -13.24
CA ASN A 18 -22.45 -2.16 -13.78
C ASN A 18 -21.09 -2.06 -14.49
N LEU A 19 -20.90 -2.90 -15.51
CA LEU A 19 -19.62 -3.01 -16.23
C LEU A 19 -19.46 -1.96 -17.33
N ILE A 20 -20.55 -1.54 -17.94
CA ILE A 20 -20.60 -0.67 -19.11
C ILE A 20 -21.74 0.33 -18.93
N ASN A 21 -21.53 1.58 -19.32
CA ASN A 21 -22.58 2.61 -19.41
C ASN A 21 -22.89 2.94 -20.87
N PRO A 22 -24.08 3.44 -21.19
CA PRO A 22 -24.37 3.99 -22.52
C PRO A 22 -23.34 5.06 -22.92
N ASN A 23 -22.99 5.09 -24.21
CA ASN A 23 -21.99 5.97 -24.83
C ASN A 23 -20.53 5.73 -24.36
N ASP A 24 -20.24 4.64 -23.64
CA ASP A 24 -18.85 4.31 -23.30
C ASP A 24 -18.02 4.03 -24.56
N THR A 25 -16.76 4.48 -24.54
CA THR A 25 -15.74 4.03 -25.49
C THR A 25 -15.02 2.83 -24.89
N ILE A 26 -15.08 1.68 -25.58
CA ILE A 26 -14.60 0.39 -25.10
C ILE A 26 -13.49 -0.15 -25.99
N ILE A 27 -12.32 -0.37 -25.45
CA ILE A 27 -11.26 -1.12 -26.12
C ILE A 27 -11.48 -2.61 -25.85
N VAL A 28 -11.73 -3.37 -26.91
CA VAL A 28 -11.90 -4.83 -26.83
C VAL A 28 -10.59 -5.50 -27.18
N GLY A 29 -9.98 -6.18 -26.21
CA GLY A 29 -8.74 -6.94 -26.41
C GLY A 29 -9.04 -8.26 -27.14
N VAL A 30 -8.63 -8.37 -28.40
CA VAL A 30 -8.88 -9.54 -29.24
C VAL A 30 -7.57 -10.23 -29.61
N SER A 31 -7.44 -11.51 -29.24
CA SER A 31 -6.28 -12.34 -29.56
C SER A 31 -6.47 -13.26 -30.75
N GLY A 32 -7.66 -13.31 -31.35
CA GLY A 32 -8.05 -14.23 -32.40
C GLY A 32 -8.63 -15.57 -31.89
N GLY A 33 -8.37 -15.92 -30.64
CA GLY A 33 -8.94 -17.10 -30.01
C GLY A 33 -10.44 -17.01 -29.75
N PRO A 34 -11.13 -18.18 -29.54
CA PRO A 34 -12.60 -18.24 -29.49
C PRO A 34 -13.19 -17.29 -28.43
N ASP A 35 -12.57 -17.22 -27.24
CA ASP A 35 -13.10 -16.43 -26.12
C ASP A 35 -13.10 -14.92 -26.45
N SER A 36 -12.04 -14.44 -27.10
CA SER A 36 -11.91 -13.04 -27.48
C SER A 36 -12.76 -12.65 -28.68
N VAL A 37 -12.92 -13.55 -29.64
CA VAL A 37 -13.84 -13.36 -30.82
C VAL A 37 -15.28 -13.35 -30.34
N ALA A 38 -15.67 -14.27 -29.46
CA ALA A 38 -17.00 -14.28 -28.86
C ALA A 38 -17.28 -13.00 -28.07
N LEU A 39 -16.32 -12.51 -27.25
CA LEU A 39 -16.47 -11.26 -26.55
C LEU A 39 -16.81 -10.10 -27.49
N LEU A 40 -16.03 -9.96 -28.57
CA LEU A 40 -16.24 -8.90 -29.55
C LEU A 40 -17.65 -8.99 -30.21
N LYS A 41 -18.03 -10.17 -30.72
CA LYS A 41 -19.34 -10.40 -31.35
C LYS A 41 -20.49 -10.19 -30.37
N VAL A 42 -20.38 -10.66 -29.14
CA VAL A 42 -21.40 -10.47 -28.09
C VAL A 42 -21.56 -8.98 -27.74
N LEU A 43 -20.46 -8.23 -27.55
CA LEU A 43 -20.55 -6.79 -27.29
C LEU A 43 -21.15 -6.03 -28.46
N TYR A 44 -20.78 -6.39 -29.68
CA TYR A 44 -21.38 -5.82 -30.90
C TYR A 44 -22.89 -6.09 -30.97
N ALA A 45 -23.33 -7.34 -30.76
CA ALA A 45 -24.74 -7.72 -30.74
C ALA A 45 -25.52 -6.99 -29.62
N ILE A 46 -24.95 -6.86 -28.41
CA ILE A 46 -25.58 -6.12 -27.33
C ILE A 46 -25.72 -4.64 -27.70
N ASN A 47 -24.67 -4.02 -28.22
CA ASN A 47 -24.68 -2.62 -28.62
C ASN A 47 -25.78 -2.34 -29.63
N THR A 48 -25.88 -3.16 -30.69
CA THR A 48 -26.88 -3.02 -31.74
C THR A 48 -28.30 -3.23 -31.21
N ASN A 49 -28.54 -4.32 -30.46
CA ASN A 49 -29.88 -4.71 -30.02
C ASN A 49 -30.41 -3.83 -28.86
N LYS A 50 -29.55 -3.38 -27.96
CA LYS A 50 -29.92 -2.55 -26.80
C LYS A 50 -29.75 -1.06 -27.04
N ARG A 51 -29.23 -0.65 -28.20
CA ARG A 51 -28.99 0.75 -28.58
C ARG A 51 -28.21 1.52 -27.53
N LEU A 52 -27.10 0.90 -27.03
CA LEU A 52 -26.28 1.49 -25.99
C LEU A 52 -25.34 2.59 -26.49
N HIS A 53 -25.24 2.75 -27.85
CA HIS A 53 -24.36 3.72 -28.50
C HIS A 53 -22.89 3.60 -28.07
N LEU A 54 -22.42 2.34 -27.87
CA LEU A 54 -21.04 2.08 -27.51
C LEU A 54 -20.09 2.32 -28.67
N HIS A 55 -18.95 2.94 -28.40
CA HIS A 55 -17.86 3.08 -29.36
C HIS A 55 -16.88 1.93 -29.16
N LEU A 56 -17.07 0.82 -29.88
CA LEU A 56 -16.19 -0.36 -29.78
C LEU A 56 -14.94 -0.17 -30.64
N ILE A 57 -13.77 -0.45 -30.07
CA ILE A 57 -12.47 -0.40 -30.76
C ILE A 57 -11.77 -1.73 -30.54
N VAL A 58 -11.41 -2.40 -31.64
CA VAL A 58 -10.70 -3.70 -31.59
C VAL A 58 -9.23 -3.45 -31.41
N ALA A 59 -8.63 -4.07 -30.38
CA ALA A 59 -7.22 -3.93 -30.05
C ALA A 59 -6.52 -5.29 -30.05
N HIS A 60 -5.49 -5.44 -30.88
CA HIS A 60 -4.66 -6.62 -30.98
C HIS A 60 -3.20 -6.29 -30.65
N LEU A 61 -2.60 -7.07 -29.74
CA LEU A 61 -1.17 -7.02 -29.46
C LEU A 61 -0.52 -8.29 -30.03
N ASN A 62 0.26 -8.13 -31.08
CA ASN A 62 1.07 -9.20 -31.64
C ASN A 62 2.38 -9.31 -30.87
N HIS A 63 2.54 -10.38 -30.12
CA HIS A 63 3.71 -10.67 -29.29
C HIS A 63 4.95 -11.13 -30.04
N GLN A 64 4.82 -11.38 -31.36
CA GLN A 64 5.87 -11.91 -32.27
C GLN A 64 6.54 -13.21 -31.79
N LEU A 65 5.78 -14.07 -31.06
CA LEU A 65 6.32 -15.32 -30.51
C LEU A 65 6.32 -16.49 -31.50
N ARG A 66 5.48 -16.43 -32.55
CA ARG A 66 5.22 -17.54 -33.47
C ARG A 66 5.50 -17.19 -34.93
N GLY A 67 6.26 -16.12 -35.19
CA GLY A 67 6.60 -15.70 -36.55
C GLY A 67 5.35 -15.47 -37.44
N LYS A 68 5.26 -16.21 -38.56
CA LYS A 68 4.16 -16.08 -39.57
C LYS A 68 2.78 -16.31 -38.96
N ASP A 69 2.59 -17.24 -38.05
CA ASP A 69 1.28 -17.49 -37.42
C ASP A 69 0.77 -16.27 -36.67
N SER A 70 1.69 -15.51 -36.03
CA SER A 70 1.33 -14.28 -35.33
C SER A 70 0.91 -13.15 -36.28
N GLU A 71 1.44 -13.13 -37.51
CA GLU A 71 1.03 -12.18 -38.56
C GLU A 71 -0.34 -12.57 -39.11
N GLU A 72 -0.56 -13.88 -39.36
CA GLU A 72 -1.87 -14.38 -39.81
C GLU A 72 -2.99 -14.10 -38.80
N ASP A 73 -2.70 -14.24 -37.50
CA ASP A 73 -3.64 -13.88 -36.43
C ASP A 73 -4.00 -12.37 -36.48
N ALA A 74 -3.02 -11.50 -36.70
CA ALA A 74 -3.25 -10.08 -36.82
C ALA A 74 -4.13 -9.74 -38.04
N LEU A 75 -3.85 -10.38 -39.20
CA LEU A 75 -4.64 -10.24 -40.44
C LEU A 75 -6.07 -10.76 -40.25
N PHE A 76 -6.25 -11.88 -39.57
CA PHE A 76 -7.57 -12.42 -39.26
C PHE A 76 -8.42 -11.42 -38.46
N ILE A 77 -7.84 -10.84 -37.40
CA ILE A 77 -8.55 -9.89 -36.54
C ILE A 77 -8.83 -8.58 -37.26
N GLN A 78 -7.91 -8.12 -38.12
CA GLN A 78 -8.13 -6.95 -38.95
C GLN A 78 -9.36 -7.18 -39.88
N LYS A 79 -9.45 -8.29 -40.59
CA LYS A 79 -10.61 -8.65 -41.42
C LYS A 79 -11.89 -8.69 -40.60
N LEU A 80 -11.89 -9.34 -39.44
CA LEU A 80 -13.05 -9.39 -38.55
C LEU A 80 -13.51 -7.99 -38.11
N SER A 81 -12.56 -7.08 -37.86
CA SER A 81 -12.84 -5.70 -37.52
C SER A 81 -13.47 -4.93 -38.71
N GLU A 82 -12.96 -5.13 -39.94
CA GLU A 82 -13.50 -4.54 -41.16
C GLU A 82 -14.92 -5.03 -41.43
N GLU A 83 -15.20 -6.34 -41.30
CA GLU A 83 -16.55 -6.93 -41.43
C GLU A 83 -17.56 -6.32 -40.45
N LEU A 84 -17.13 -5.99 -39.24
CA LEU A 84 -17.97 -5.36 -38.23
C LEU A 84 -17.99 -3.83 -38.30
N HIS A 85 -17.26 -3.23 -39.26
CA HIS A 85 -17.08 -1.78 -39.40
C HIS A 85 -16.59 -1.10 -38.13
N LEU A 86 -15.63 -1.75 -37.42
CA LEU A 86 -15.06 -1.25 -36.16
C LEU A 86 -13.61 -0.75 -36.35
N PRO A 87 -13.18 0.29 -35.64
CA PRO A 87 -11.78 0.71 -35.62
C PRO A 87 -10.87 -0.41 -35.10
N PHE A 88 -9.69 -0.56 -35.71
CA PHE A 88 -8.70 -1.57 -35.40
C PHE A 88 -7.37 -0.94 -34.97
N ILE A 89 -6.78 -1.42 -33.87
CA ILE A 89 -5.47 -1.02 -33.35
C ILE A 89 -4.60 -2.25 -33.30
N LEU A 90 -3.46 -2.21 -33.99
CA LEU A 90 -2.42 -3.24 -33.96
C LEU A 90 -1.14 -2.67 -33.33
N LYS A 91 -0.54 -3.40 -32.40
CA LYS A 91 0.84 -3.14 -31.90
C LYS A 91 1.66 -4.41 -32.00
N ASN A 92 2.84 -4.32 -32.59
CA ASN A 92 3.80 -5.42 -32.66
C ASN A 92 4.84 -5.24 -31.54
N VAL A 93 5.16 -6.30 -30.79
CA VAL A 93 6.12 -6.27 -29.68
C VAL A 93 6.94 -7.53 -29.65
N ASP A 94 8.26 -7.39 -29.74
CA ASP A 94 9.20 -8.50 -29.51
C ASP A 94 9.34 -8.79 -28.00
N VAL A 95 8.51 -9.71 -27.52
CA VAL A 95 8.45 -10.07 -26.10
C VAL A 95 9.71 -10.81 -25.65
N HIS A 96 10.38 -11.58 -26.53
CA HIS A 96 11.64 -12.24 -26.19
C HIS A 96 12.72 -11.24 -25.83
N LYS A 97 12.89 -10.21 -26.64
CA LYS A 97 13.86 -9.13 -26.39
C LYS A 97 13.58 -8.41 -25.08
N ILE A 98 12.32 -8.11 -24.79
CA ILE A 98 11.89 -7.45 -23.55
C ILE A 98 12.15 -8.35 -22.33
N ALA A 99 11.81 -9.63 -22.39
CA ALA A 99 12.04 -10.57 -21.30
C ALA A 99 13.53 -10.65 -20.91
N ILE A 100 14.43 -10.67 -21.90
CA ILE A 100 15.88 -10.64 -21.67
C ILE A 100 16.30 -9.32 -21.01
N GLN A 101 15.86 -8.18 -21.53
CA GLN A 101 16.22 -6.86 -21.01
C GLN A 101 15.74 -6.63 -19.57
N THR A 102 14.53 -7.10 -19.25
CA THR A 102 13.91 -6.90 -17.94
C THR A 102 14.18 -8.04 -16.95
N LYS A 103 14.87 -9.10 -17.40
CA LYS A 103 15.20 -10.30 -16.59
C LYS A 103 13.96 -10.95 -15.97
N CYS A 104 12.85 -11.00 -16.70
CA CYS A 104 11.60 -11.64 -16.27
C CYS A 104 11.21 -12.79 -17.23
N SER A 105 10.19 -13.56 -16.87
CA SER A 105 9.67 -14.61 -17.77
C SER A 105 8.99 -13.99 -19.00
N ILE A 106 8.97 -14.76 -20.11
CA ILE A 106 8.26 -14.36 -21.35
C ILE A 106 6.78 -14.05 -21.06
N GLU A 107 6.13 -14.85 -20.22
CA GLU A 107 4.74 -14.66 -19.83
C GLU A 107 4.55 -13.33 -19.07
N GLU A 108 5.47 -13.01 -18.16
CA GLU A 108 5.43 -11.75 -17.40
C GLU A 108 5.70 -10.54 -18.29
N ALA A 109 6.67 -10.65 -19.22
CA ALA A 109 6.95 -9.61 -20.21
C ALA A 109 5.73 -9.36 -21.12
N ALA A 110 5.14 -10.44 -21.68
CA ALA A 110 3.94 -10.38 -22.50
C ALA A 110 2.76 -9.73 -21.76
N ARG A 111 2.59 -10.09 -20.50
CA ARG A 111 1.56 -9.50 -19.64
C ARG A 111 1.80 -8.01 -19.39
N CYS A 112 3.01 -7.60 -19.07
CA CYS A 112 3.36 -6.19 -18.84
C CYS A 112 3.11 -5.35 -20.10
N GLU A 113 3.57 -5.82 -21.26
CA GLU A 113 3.40 -5.11 -22.52
C GLU A 113 1.93 -5.01 -22.94
N ARG A 114 1.14 -6.04 -22.67
CA ARG A 114 -0.32 -6.01 -22.91
C ARG A 114 -0.99 -4.92 -22.07
N TYR A 115 -0.66 -4.78 -20.80
CA TYR A 115 -1.24 -3.71 -19.99
C TYR A 115 -0.76 -2.33 -20.39
N LYS A 116 0.51 -2.16 -20.76
CA LYS A 116 1.01 -0.90 -21.34
C LYS A 116 0.25 -0.51 -22.61
N PHE A 117 0.07 -1.47 -23.50
CA PHE A 117 -0.68 -1.27 -24.75
C PHE A 117 -2.12 -0.81 -24.47
N PHE A 118 -2.82 -1.45 -23.54
CA PHE A 118 -4.18 -1.03 -23.19
C PHE A 118 -4.23 0.36 -22.55
N ILE A 119 -3.25 0.72 -21.73
CA ILE A 119 -3.15 2.06 -21.14
C ILE A 119 -2.93 3.12 -22.24
N GLU A 120 -1.98 2.88 -23.12
CA GLU A 120 -1.70 3.77 -24.25
C GLU A 120 -2.92 3.95 -25.15
N SER A 121 -3.56 2.84 -25.53
CA SER A 121 -4.77 2.86 -26.36
C SER A 121 -5.93 3.56 -25.66
N SER A 122 -6.14 3.33 -24.36
CA SER A 122 -7.20 4.00 -23.61
C SER A 122 -7.03 5.51 -23.58
N ARG A 123 -5.81 5.99 -23.42
CA ARG A 123 -5.49 7.43 -23.45
C ARG A 123 -5.71 8.03 -24.84
N THR A 124 -5.25 7.34 -25.89
CA THR A 124 -5.35 7.80 -27.27
C THR A 124 -6.81 7.95 -27.73
N TYR A 125 -7.65 7.02 -27.33
CA TYR A 125 -9.07 7.00 -27.76
C TYR A 125 -10.03 7.49 -26.68
N ASN A 126 -9.53 8.03 -25.57
CA ASN A 126 -10.32 8.45 -24.41
C ASN A 126 -11.31 7.36 -23.94
N ALA A 127 -10.84 6.11 -23.91
CA ALA A 127 -11.68 4.98 -23.56
C ALA A 127 -11.86 4.84 -22.04
N SER A 128 -13.12 4.73 -21.61
CA SER A 128 -13.50 4.50 -20.22
C SER A 128 -13.33 3.04 -19.79
N VAL A 129 -13.34 2.10 -20.76
CA VAL A 129 -13.37 0.67 -20.51
C VAL A 129 -12.43 -0.10 -21.42
N VAL A 130 -11.76 -1.12 -20.85
CA VAL A 130 -11.05 -2.19 -21.58
C VAL A 130 -11.74 -3.52 -21.26
N ALA A 131 -12.21 -4.23 -22.29
CA ALA A 131 -12.89 -5.52 -22.15
C ALA A 131 -11.97 -6.68 -22.55
N LEU A 132 -11.89 -7.72 -21.72
CA LEU A 132 -11.07 -8.93 -21.97
C LEU A 132 -11.92 -10.21 -21.89
N GLY A 133 -11.61 -11.18 -22.75
CA GLY A 133 -12.32 -12.45 -22.92
C GLY A 133 -11.93 -13.54 -21.89
N HIS A 134 -11.77 -13.21 -20.60
CA HIS A 134 -11.59 -14.24 -19.58
C HIS A 134 -12.93 -14.93 -19.28
N THR A 135 -12.88 -16.26 -19.12
CA THR A 135 -14.05 -17.14 -19.00
C THR A 135 -14.21 -17.73 -17.60
N ALA A 136 -15.29 -18.47 -17.39
CA ALA A 136 -15.53 -19.25 -16.19
C ALA A 136 -14.45 -20.33 -15.95
N ASP A 137 -13.98 -20.94 -17.05
CA ASP A 137 -12.87 -21.90 -17.00
C ASP A 137 -11.58 -21.24 -16.49
N ASP A 138 -11.21 -20.07 -17.01
CA ASP A 138 -10.04 -19.31 -16.54
C ASP A 138 -10.15 -18.98 -15.05
N ASN A 139 -11.35 -18.67 -14.60
CA ASN A 139 -11.60 -18.35 -13.19
C ASN A 139 -11.42 -19.60 -12.30
N ALA A 140 -12.00 -20.72 -12.65
CA ALA A 140 -11.85 -21.99 -11.94
C ALA A 140 -10.39 -22.43 -11.86
N GLU A 141 -9.66 -22.36 -12.99
CA GLU A 141 -8.22 -22.65 -13.05
C GLU A 141 -7.42 -21.72 -12.12
N THR A 142 -7.75 -20.43 -12.12
CA THR A 142 -7.06 -19.44 -11.28
C THR A 142 -7.28 -19.70 -9.80
N ILE A 143 -8.51 -20.04 -9.41
CA ILE A 143 -8.84 -20.37 -8.00
C ILE A 143 -8.04 -21.59 -7.57
N LEU A 144 -8.10 -22.68 -8.37
CA LEU A 144 -7.40 -23.91 -8.05
C LEU A 144 -5.87 -23.74 -8.02
N HIS A 145 -5.33 -23.00 -8.97
CA HIS A 145 -3.91 -22.62 -8.99
C HIS A 145 -3.47 -21.86 -7.73
N ARG A 146 -4.32 -20.94 -7.25
CA ARG A 146 -4.05 -20.19 -6.01
C ARG A 146 -4.16 -21.07 -4.77
N ILE A 147 -5.13 -22.01 -4.72
CA ILE A 147 -5.23 -23.01 -3.64
C ILE A 147 -3.94 -23.83 -3.53
N ILE A 148 -3.44 -24.35 -4.66
CA ILE A 148 -2.21 -25.17 -4.72
C ILE A 148 -0.98 -24.36 -4.24
N ARG A 149 -0.90 -23.08 -4.59
CA ARG A 149 0.21 -22.21 -4.16
C ARG A 149 0.10 -21.70 -2.72
N GLY A 150 -1.06 -21.86 -2.09
CA GLY A 150 -1.38 -21.23 -0.83
C GLY A 150 -1.86 -19.79 -1.03
N THR A 151 -3.06 -19.51 -0.57
CA THR A 151 -3.66 -18.17 -0.68
C THR A 151 -4.57 -17.88 0.51
N GLY A 152 -4.77 -16.58 0.80
CA GLY A 152 -5.80 -16.11 1.72
C GLY A 152 -7.16 -15.95 1.05
N LEU A 153 -8.15 -15.47 1.82
CA LEU A 153 -9.54 -15.29 1.36
C LEU A 153 -9.65 -14.46 0.08
N SER A 154 -8.91 -13.36 -0.03
CA SER A 154 -8.91 -12.50 -1.20
C SER A 154 -8.41 -13.18 -2.48
N GLY A 155 -7.51 -14.14 -2.35
CA GLY A 155 -7.03 -14.90 -3.51
C GLY A 155 -8.05 -15.91 -4.02
N LEU A 156 -8.92 -16.42 -3.16
CA LEU A 156 -9.98 -17.36 -3.52
C LEU A 156 -11.18 -16.71 -4.24
N GLU A 157 -11.26 -15.39 -4.27
CA GLU A 157 -12.22 -14.68 -5.11
C GLU A 157 -12.04 -14.94 -6.61
N GLY A 158 -10.90 -15.49 -7.00
CA GLY A 158 -10.57 -15.74 -8.39
C GLY A 158 -10.20 -14.46 -9.15
N ILE A 159 -10.60 -14.40 -10.42
CA ILE A 159 -10.35 -13.26 -11.29
C ILE A 159 -11.38 -12.18 -11.01
N PRO A 160 -10.99 -10.92 -10.72
CA PRO A 160 -11.97 -9.85 -10.52
C PRO A 160 -12.72 -9.53 -11.82
N ILE A 161 -14.07 -9.43 -11.74
CA ILE A 161 -14.91 -9.13 -12.92
C ILE A 161 -14.64 -7.71 -13.45
N LYS A 162 -14.34 -6.76 -12.56
CA LYS A 162 -13.86 -5.42 -12.91
C LYS A 162 -12.79 -4.93 -11.94
N ARG A 163 -11.87 -4.10 -12.44
CA ARG A 163 -10.86 -3.41 -11.64
C ARG A 163 -10.35 -2.18 -12.38
N GLN A 164 -9.70 -1.28 -11.70
CA GLN A 164 -8.96 -0.19 -12.36
C GLN A 164 -7.86 -0.77 -13.26
N LEU A 165 -7.65 -0.19 -14.43
CA LEU A 165 -6.57 -0.56 -15.34
C LEU A 165 -5.21 -0.15 -14.75
N THR A 166 -5.15 1.08 -14.19
CA THR A 166 -4.00 1.59 -13.42
C THR A 166 -4.52 2.43 -12.25
N GLY A 167 -3.70 2.63 -11.20
CA GLY A 167 -4.07 3.45 -10.04
C GLY A 167 -4.41 4.92 -10.39
N ASP A 168 -3.84 5.45 -11.48
CA ASP A 168 -4.02 6.85 -11.91
C ASP A 168 -5.04 7.00 -13.06
N SER A 169 -5.57 5.90 -13.58
CA SER A 169 -6.47 5.88 -14.74
C SER A 169 -7.93 5.78 -14.30
N SER A 170 -8.79 6.58 -14.91
CA SER A 170 -10.25 6.41 -14.83
C SER A 170 -10.73 5.17 -15.60
N THR A 171 -9.88 4.56 -16.43
CA THR A 171 -10.21 3.42 -17.29
C THR A 171 -10.41 2.15 -16.47
N GLN A 172 -11.53 1.49 -16.64
CA GLN A 172 -11.85 0.21 -16.00
C GLN A 172 -11.53 -0.96 -16.93
N LEU A 173 -10.96 -2.02 -16.37
CA LEU A 173 -10.78 -3.30 -17.05
C LEU A 173 -11.87 -4.26 -16.60
N ILE A 174 -12.66 -4.76 -17.57
CA ILE A 174 -13.81 -5.62 -17.33
C ILE A 174 -13.68 -6.99 -18.01
N ARG A 175 -14.45 -7.97 -17.53
CA ARG A 175 -14.47 -9.35 -18.04
C ARG A 175 -15.90 -9.86 -18.16
N PRO A 176 -16.63 -9.46 -19.20
CA PRO A 176 -18.05 -9.79 -19.35
C PRO A 176 -18.34 -11.29 -19.43
N LEU A 177 -17.36 -12.11 -19.94
CA LEU A 177 -17.49 -13.56 -20.08
C LEU A 177 -17.04 -14.36 -18.84
N LEU A 178 -16.73 -13.71 -17.70
CA LEU A 178 -16.12 -14.37 -16.54
C LEU A 178 -17.01 -15.45 -15.90
N TYR A 179 -18.31 -15.44 -16.18
CA TYR A 179 -19.30 -16.44 -15.71
C TYR A 179 -19.87 -17.27 -16.85
N THR A 180 -19.24 -17.24 -18.04
CA THR A 180 -19.61 -18.01 -19.22
C THR A 180 -18.62 -19.14 -19.44
N TRP A 181 -19.11 -20.36 -19.62
CA TRP A 181 -18.28 -21.52 -19.89
C TRP A 181 -17.80 -21.56 -21.33
N ARG A 182 -16.60 -22.14 -21.55
CA ARG A 182 -16.00 -22.22 -22.88
C ARG A 182 -16.82 -23.06 -23.87
N ASN A 183 -17.53 -24.11 -23.41
CA ASN A 183 -18.44 -24.87 -24.25
C ASN A 183 -19.60 -24.01 -24.77
N GLU A 184 -20.17 -23.12 -23.96
CA GLU A 184 -21.22 -22.20 -24.37
C GLU A 184 -20.70 -21.18 -25.43
N ILE A 185 -19.44 -20.75 -25.26
CA ILE A 185 -18.74 -19.87 -26.21
C ILE A 185 -18.57 -20.55 -27.57
N ILE A 186 -18.08 -21.80 -27.57
CA ILE A 186 -17.87 -22.56 -28.81
C ILE A 186 -19.20 -22.85 -29.53
N GLU A 187 -20.25 -23.21 -28.77
CA GLU A 187 -21.59 -23.39 -29.33
C GLU A 187 -22.13 -22.09 -29.94
N TYR A 188 -21.95 -20.96 -29.27
CA TYR A 188 -22.33 -19.65 -29.78
C TYR A 188 -21.62 -19.32 -31.10
N LEU A 189 -20.29 -19.48 -31.16
CA LEU A 189 -19.51 -19.19 -32.38
C LEU A 189 -19.90 -20.10 -33.54
N LYS A 190 -20.19 -21.36 -33.30
CA LYS A 190 -20.70 -22.29 -34.32
C LYS A 190 -22.06 -21.84 -34.88
N ASN A 191 -22.98 -21.44 -34.00
CA ASN A 191 -24.30 -20.98 -34.40
C ASN A 191 -24.25 -19.66 -35.18
N GLU A 192 -23.29 -18.78 -34.87
CA GLU A 192 -23.01 -17.54 -35.60
C GLU A 192 -22.13 -17.76 -36.84
N GLN A 193 -21.75 -18.99 -37.16
CA GLN A 193 -20.81 -19.35 -38.26
C GLN A 193 -19.55 -18.49 -38.24
N ALA A 194 -19.03 -18.22 -37.01
CA ALA A 194 -17.90 -17.34 -36.81
C ALA A 194 -16.58 -18.12 -36.75
N ASP A 195 -15.65 -17.73 -37.57
CA ASP A 195 -14.28 -18.27 -37.53
C ASP A 195 -13.52 -17.78 -36.33
N PHE A 196 -12.57 -18.61 -35.84
CA PHE A 196 -11.62 -18.27 -34.81
C PHE A 196 -10.33 -19.08 -34.98
N ARG A 197 -9.25 -18.60 -34.37
CA ARG A 197 -7.92 -19.26 -34.44
C ARG A 197 -7.70 -20.13 -33.19
N ILE A 198 -7.07 -21.27 -33.38
CA ILE A 198 -6.71 -22.17 -32.27
C ILE A 198 -5.20 -22.09 -32.07
N ASP A 199 -4.77 -21.69 -30.89
CA ASP A 199 -3.36 -21.66 -30.49
C ASP A 199 -2.93 -23.05 -30.00
N THR A 200 -2.08 -23.72 -30.76
CA THR A 200 -1.57 -25.08 -30.43
C THR A 200 -0.69 -25.10 -29.19
N SER A 201 -0.06 -23.99 -28.80
CA SER A 201 0.76 -23.91 -27.58
C SER A 201 -0.05 -24.09 -26.28
N ASN A 202 -1.37 -23.95 -26.34
CA ASN A 202 -2.27 -24.20 -25.20
C ASN A 202 -2.29 -25.66 -24.72
N TYR A 203 -1.76 -26.60 -25.52
CA TYR A 203 -1.71 -28.03 -25.18
C TYR A 203 -0.41 -28.45 -24.48
N GLU A 204 0.58 -27.56 -24.36
CA GLU A 204 1.82 -27.88 -23.65
C GLU A 204 1.62 -27.97 -22.14
N THR A 205 1.71 -29.19 -21.57
CA THR A 205 1.53 -29.46 -20.12
C THR A 205 2.75 -29.07 -19.26
N LYS A 206 3.75 -28.40 -19.84
CA LYS A 206 4.92 -27.89 -19.12
C LYS A 206 4.56 -26.87 -18.02
N TYR A 207 3.49 -26.13 -18.22
CA TYR A 207 3.05 -25.08 -17.30
C TYR A 207 1.98 -25.61 -16.32
N LEU A 208 2.10 -25.25 -15.05
CA LEU A 208 1.17 -25.66 -13.99
C LEU A 208 -0.29 -25.37 -14.34
N ARG A 209 -0.58 -24.23 -14.97
CA ARG A 209 -1.93 -23.86 -15.39
C ARG A 209 -2.50 -24.83 -16.43
N ASN A 210 -1.69 -25.24 -17.40
CA ASN A 210 -2.10 -26.21 -18.41
C ASN A 210 -2.31 -27.63 -17.79
N LYS A 211 -1.48 -28.03 -16.81
CA LYS A 211 -1.73 -29.26 -16.04
C LYS A 211 -3.04 -29.21 -15.27
N ILE A 212 -3.35 -28.08 -14.64
CA ILE A 212 -4.64 -27.89 -13.94
C ILE A 212 -5.79 -28.06 -14.93
N ARG A 213 -5.71 -27.44 -16.12
CA ARG A 213 -6.76 -27.46 -17.16
C ARG A 213 -6.95 -28.84 -17.75
N HIS A 214 -5.87 -29.51 -18.13
CA HIS A 214 -5.93 -30.74 -18.95
C HIS A 214 -5.85 -32.03 -18.14
N GLU A 215 -5.33 -31.98 -16.91
CA GLU A 215 -5.15 -33.19 -16.09
C GLU A 215 -6.00 -33.11 -14.80
N LEU A 216 -5.78 -32.09 -13.95
CA LEU A 216 -6.33 -32.08 -12.60
C LEU A 216 -7.86 -31.82 -12.57
N ILE A 217 -8.34 -30.81 -13.28
CA ILE A 217 -9.78 -30.52 -13.34
C ILE A 217 -10.54 -31.70 -13.95
N PRO A 218 -10.15 -32.26 -15.09
CA PRO A 218 -10.83 -33.44 -15.65
C PRO A 218 -10.78 -34.66 -14.71
N LEU A 219 -9.65 -34.88 -14.02
CA LEU A 219 -9.53 -35.97 -13.04
C LEU A 219 -10.58 -35.81 -11.92
N ILE A 220 -10.70 -34.60 -11.35
CA ILE A 220 -11.66 -34.35 -10.27
C ILE A 220 -13.10 -34.46 -10.78
N GLU A 221 -13.41 -33.94 -11.96
CA GLU A 221 -14.76 -34.01 -12.52
C GLU A 221 -15.18 -35.44 -12.86
N ASN A 222 -14.28 -36.24 -13.40
CA ASN A 222 -14.58 -37.61 -13.78
C ASN A 222 -14.64 -38.62 -12.60
N GLN A 223 -13.83 -38.40 -11.55
CA GLN A 223 -13.68 -39.39 -10.49
C GLN A 223 -14.33 -38.97 -9.15
N TYR A 224 -14.53 -37.67 -8.92
CA TYR A 224 -14.97 -37.17 -7.61
C TYR A 224 -16.25 -36.34 -7.68
N ASN A 225 -16.29 -35.29 -8.49
CA ASN A 225 -17.42 -34.37 -8.55
C ASN A 225 -17.59 -33.79 -9.97
N PRO A 226 -18.54 -34.26 -10.75
CA PRO A 226 -18.81 -33.75 -12.09
C PRO A 226 -19.14 -32.24 -12.14
N ASN A 227 -19.58 -31.68 -11.00
CA ASN A 227 -19.93 -30.26 -10.89
C ASN A 227 -18.81 -29.42 -10.27
N PHE A 228 -17.58 -29.92 -10.23
CA PHE A 228 -16.48 -29.28 -9.50
C PHE A 228 -16.19 -27.84 -9.91
N ARG A 229 -16.13 -27.55 -11.21
CA ARG A 229 -15.89 -26.19 -11.70
C ARG A 229 -16.98 -25.21 -11.25
N ASN A 230 -18.24 -25.61 -11.32
CA ASN A 230 -19.36 -24.80 -10.84
C ASN A 230 -19.26 -24.55 -9.33
N THR A 231 -18.86 -25.56 -8.54
CA THR A 231 -18.63 -25.43 -7.09
C THR A 231 -17.55 -24.39 -6.79
N LEU A 232 -16.45 -24.38 -7.55
CA LEU A 232 -15.39 -23.36 -7.42
C LEU A 232 -15.90 -21.95 -7.74
N LEU A 233 -16.71 -21.78 -8.79
CA LEU A 233 -17.30 -20.50 -9.12
C LEU A 233 -18.26 -19.99 -8.04
N GLN A 234 -19.11 -20.85 -7.51
CA GLN A 234 -20.04 -20.51 -6.42
C GLN A 234 -19.25 -20.08 -5.17
N LEU A 235 -18.22 -20.84 -4.79
CA LEU A 235 -17.32 -20.47 -3.69
C LEU A 235 -16.70 -19.08 -3.91
N SER A 236 -16.18 -18.82 -5.10
CA SER A 236 -15.60 -17.53 -5.49
C SER A 236 -16.61 -16.38 -5.33
N GLN A 237 -17.85 -16.57 -5.78
CA GLN A 237 -18.91 -15.57 -5.67
C GLN A 237 -19.27 -15.27 -4.21
N ILE A 238 -19.43 -16.32 -3.37
CA ILE A 238 -19.70 -16.18 -1.94
C ILE A 238 -18.57 -15.42 -1.25
N LEU A 239 -17.31 -15.79 -1.54
CA LEU A 239 -16.15 -15.12 -0.96
C LEU A 239 -16.03 -13.66 -1.40
N ASN A 240 -16.37 -13.35 -2.64
CA ASN A 240 -16.39 -11.96 -3.12
C ASN A 240 -17.40 -11.09 -2.36
N ILE A 241 -18.59 -11.63 -2.06
CA ILE A 241 -19.61 -10.94 -1.25
C ILE A 241 -19.10 -10.72 0.17
N ASN A 242 -18.56 -11.77 0.80
CA ASN A 242 -18.04 -11.71 2.16
C ASN A 242 -16.87 -10.74 2.29
N ASN A 243 -15.92 -10.78 1.35
CA ASN A 243 -14.75 -9.91 1.39
C ASN A 243 -15.12 -8.44 1.15
N LYS A 244 -16.11 -8.15 0.29
CA LYS A 244 -16.63 -6.78 0.14
C LYS A 244 -17.23 -6.24 1.43
N TYR A 245 -17.99 -7.08 2.13
CA TYR A 245 -18.57 -6.71 3.43
C TYR A 245 -17.46 -6.46 4.46
N LEU A 246 -16.50 -7.40 4.61
CA LEU A 246 -15.39 -7.29 5.56
C LEU A 246 -14.48 -6.09 5.25
N SER A 247 -14.21 -5.81 3.98
CA SER A 247 -13.47 -4.64 3.53
C SER A 247 -14.22 -3.34 3.89
N SER A 248 -15.53 -3.28 3.68
CA SER A 248 -16.37 -2.13 4.07
C SER A 248 -16.32 -1.89 5.58
N GLU A 249 -16.48 -2.93 6.39
CA GLU A 249 -16.42 -2.83 7.86
C GLU A 249 -15.00 -2.45 8.34
N ALA A 250 -13.96 -3.01 7.69
CA ALA A 250 -12.58 -2.67 8.00
C ALA A 250 -12.28 -1.20 7.70
N LYS A 251 -12.77 -0.64 6.59
CA LYS A 251 -12.62 0.79 6.26
C LYS A 251 -13.30 1.68 7.29
N LYS A 252 -14.53 1.37 7.67
CA LYS A 252 -15.23 2.12 8.73
C LYS A 252 -14.46 2.07 10.05
N THR A 253 -13.97 0.88 10.41
CA THR A 253 -13.22 0.67 11.64
C THR A 253 -11.86 1.36 11.60
N LEU A 254 -11.18 1.36 10.44
CA LEU A 254 -9.91 2.06 10.25
C LEU A 254 -10.04 3.54 10.59
N GLU A 255 -11.11 4.22 10.18
CA GLU A 255 -11.35 5.63 10.52
C GLU A 255 -11.50 5.87 12.04
N THR A 256 -11.91 4.86 12.81
CA THR A 256 -12.02 4.98 14.27
C THR A 256 -10.71 4.72 15.01
N VAL A 257 -9.81 3.94 14.43
CA VAL A 257 -8.53 3.57 15.04
C VAL A 257 -7.34 4.39 14.53
N ILE A 258 -7.50 5.09 13.41
CA ILE A 258 -6.44 5.90 12.80
C ILE A 258 -6.24 7.19 13.60
N ILE A 259 -4.97 7.52 13.88
CA ILE A 259 -4.58 8.80 14.51
C ILE A 259 -4.11 9.79 13.43
N LYS A 260 -3.35 9.28 12.45
CA LYS A 260 -2.82 10.08 11.34
C LYS A 260 -2.62 9.23 10.11
N ARG A 261 -2.96 9.77 8.94
CA ARG A 261 -2.75 9.19 7.61
C ARG A 261 -1.90 10.13 6.77
N ALA A 262 -0.92 9.58 6.05
CA ALA A 262 -0.17 10.24 5.00
C ALA A 262 0.10 9.22 3.89
N GLU A 263 0.50 9.67 2.71
CA GLU A 263 0.70 8.83 1.51
C GLU A 263 1.54 7.56 1.77
N ASP A 264 2.62 7.72 2.53
CA ASP A 264 3.57 6.64 2.83
C ASP A 264 3.57 6.19 4.30
N SER A 265 2.59 6.60 5.09
CA SER A 265 2.57 6.27 6.52
C SER A 265 1.19 6.31 7.18
N TYR A 266 1.01 5.40 8.15
CA TYR A 266 -0.15 5.31 9.02
C TYR A 266 0.30 5.32 10.47
N ILE A 267 -0.44 6.05 11.31
CA ILE A 267 -0.30 6.03 12.77
C ILE A 267 -1.64 5.58 13.33
N ILE A 268 -1.65 4.48 14.06
CA ILE A 268 -2.85 3.79 14.52
C ILE A 268 -2.83 3.62 16.03
N ASN A 269 -3.98 3.81 16.68
CA ASN A 269 -4.19 3.46 18.07
C ASN A 269 -4.27 1.93 18.21
N SER A 270 -3.19 1.30 18.68
CA SER A 270 -3.12 -0.17 18.79
C SER A 270 -4.07 -0.72 19.85
N HIS A 271 -4.43 0.05 20.87
CA HIS A 271 -5.38 -0.37 21.90
C HIS A 271 -6.79 -0.49 21.34
N LEU A 272 -7.23 0.48 20.52
CA LEU A 272 -8.52 0.41 19.83
C LEU A 272 -8.52 -0.69 18.77
N LEU A 273 -7.40 -0.85 18.04
CA LEU A 273 -7.24 -1.90 17.06
C LEU A 273 -7.30 -3.29 17.69
N SER A 274 -6.64 -3.52 18.83
CA SER A 274 -6.63 -4.82 19.52
C SER A 274 -7.99 -5.25 20.09
N LYS A 275 -8.94 -4.32 20.24
CA LYS A 275 -10.32 -4.63 20.63
C LYS A 275 -11.17 -5.17 19.48
N GLN A 276 -10.73 -5.01 18.25
CA GLN A 276 -11.43 -5.50 17.07
C GLN A 276 -11.23 -7.00 16.91
N SER A 277 -12.18 -7.68 16.24
CA SER A 277 -12.01 -9.10 15.90
C SER A 277 -10.78 -9.30 15.02
N LYS A 278 -10.11 -10.45 15.12
CA LYS A 278 -8.90 -10.76 14.33
C LYS A 278 -9.13 -10.62 12.82
N ILE A 279 -10.31 -10.95 12.34
CA ILE A 279 -10.63 -10.83 10.91
C ILE A 279 -10.72 -9.35 10.49
N ILE A 280 -11.29 -8.47 11.31
CA ILE A 280 -11.33 -7.03 11.02
C ILE A 280 -9.92 -6.43 11.09
N GLN A 281 -9.10 -6.83 12.06
CA GLN A 281 -7.68 -6.42 12.11
C GLN A 281 -6.95 -6.83 10.83
N TYR A 282 -7.15 -8.08 10.35
CA TYR A 282 -6.58 -8.57 9.09
C TYR A 282 -6.99 -7.68 7.90
N PHE A 283 -8.28 -7.38 7.77
CA PHE A 283 -8.77 -6.55 6.67
C PHE A 283 -8.36 -5.08 6.80
N ILE A 284 -8.19 -4.53 7.99
CA ILE A 284 -7.60 -3.19 8.19
C ILE A 284 -6.18 -3.14 7.62
N PHE A 285 -5.34 -4.12 7.91
CA PHE A 285 -3.99 -4.17 7.32
C PHE A 285 -4.03 -4.40 5.81
N TYR A 286 -4.94 -5.22 5.32
CA TYR A 286 -5.16 -5.41 3.89
C TYR A 286 -5.48 -4.07 3.19
N GLU A 287 -6.42 -3.28 3.73
CA GLU A 287 -6.79 -1.98 3.18
C GLU A 287 -5.62 -0.98 3.23
N ILE A 288 -4.88 -0.93 4.32
CA ILE A 288 -3.68 -0.09 4.44
C ILE A 288 -2.65 -0.45 3.36
N LEU A 289 -2.39 -1.75 3.13
CA LEU A 289 -1.46 -2.20 2.10
C LEU A 289 -1.94 -1.82 0.70
N MET A 290 -3.24 -1.92 0.43
CA MET A 290 -3.84 -1.51 -0.84
C MET A 290 -3.72 0.00 -1.04
N GLU A 291 -4.06 0.83 -0.05
CA GLU A 291 -3.95 2.29 -0.11
C GLU A 291 -2.48 2.73 -0.29
N MET A 292 -1.55 2.05 0.36
CA MET A 292 -0.11 2.28 0.20
C MET A 292 0.46 1.68 -1.10
N GLN A 293 -0.35 1.04 -1.95
CA GLN A 293 0.08 0.39 -3.20
C GLN A 293 1.20 -0.65 -3.02
N ILE A 294 1.14 -1.41 -1.92
CA ILE A 294 2.12 -2.46 -1.62
C ILE A 294 1.67 -3.78 -2.25
N PRO A 295 2.55 -4.51 -2.97
CA PRO A 295 2.19 -5.77 -3.61
C PRO A 295 1.77 -6.85 -2.61
N LEU A 296 0.50 -7.21 -2.58
CA LEU A 296 -0.06 -8.20 -1.64
C LEU A 296 0.51 -9.62 -1.83
N LYS A 297 1.03 -9.94 -3.03
CA LYS A 297 1.63 -11.25 -3.34
C LYS A 297 2.82 -11.63 -2.44
N GLU A 298 3.44 -10.63 -1.82
CA GLU A 298 4.58 -10.82 -0.94
C GLU A 298 4.15 -11.10 0.52
N PHE A 299 2.86 -10.90 0.84
CA PHE A 299 2.33 -11.07 2.19
C PHE A 299 1.72 -12.46 2.37
N SER A 300 2.27 -13.23 3.30
CA SER A 300 1.71 -14.50 3.76
C SER A 300 0.83 -14.32 5.00
N TYR A 301 0.04 -15.34 5.33
CA TYR A 301 -0.75 -15.37 6.58
C TYR A 301 0.13 -15.13 7.82
N ALA A 302 1.35 -15.67 7.83
CA ALA A 302 2.30 -15.47 8.94
C ALA A 302 2.67 -13.99 9.17
N HIS A 303 2.76 -13.19 8.11
CA HIS A 303 3.01 -11.75 8.24
C HIS A 303 1.85 -11.04 8.96
N TYR A 304 0.61 -11.32 8.57
CA TYR A 304 -0.58 -10.75 9.22
C TYR A 304 -0.70 -11.19 10.69
N THR A 305 -0.49 -12.48 10.97
CA THR A 305 -0.52 -13.01 12.34
C THR A 305 0.52 -12.31 13.21
N LYS A 306 1.75 -12.15 12.70
CA LYS A 306 2.81 -11.43 13.41
C LYS A 306 2.43 -9.98 13.71
N ILE A 307 1.83 -9.27 12.76
CA ILE A 307 1.37 -7.89 12.97
C ILE A 307 0.32 -7.85 14.08
N ILE A 308 -0.69 -8.71 14.02
CA ILE A 308 -1.79 -8.78 14.99
C ILE A 308 -1.26 -9.13 16.39
N GLU A 309 -0.34 -10.06 16.48
CA GLU A 309 0.29 -10.43 17.76
C GLU A 309 1.11 -9.29 18.37
N GLU A 310 1.91 -8.61 17.55
CA GLU A 310 2.72 -7.48 18.02
C GLU A 310 1.86 -6.28 18.46
N THR A 311 0.71 -6.05 17.83
CA THR A 311 -0.22 -4.97 18.24
C THR A 311 -0.88 -5.24 19.59
N SER A 312 -0.98 -6.52 20.01
CA SER A 312 -1.60 -6.94 21.26
C SER A 312 -0.62 -6.93 22.44
N LYS A 313 0.69 -6.89 22.20
CA LYS A 313 1.72 -6.95 23.27
C LYS A 313 1.89 -5.60 23.95
N LYS A 314 1.79 -5.59 25.29
CA LYS A 314 2.21 -4.45 26.11
C LYS A 314 3.73 -4.50 26.29
N GLY A 315 4.47 -3.43 25.94
CA GLY A 315 5.90 -3.41 26.22
C GLY A 315 6.73 -2.41 25.43
N LYS A 316 8.05 -2.57 25.51
CA LYS A 316 9.07 -1.71 24.87
C LYS A 316 8.95 -1.76 23.36
N GLY A 317 9.07 -0.59 22.72
CA GLY A 317 8.96 -0.42 21.28
C GLY A 317 9.76 -1.45 20.50
N ARG A 318 9.09 -2.19 19.64
CA ARG A 318 9.69 -3.16 18.72
C ARG A 318 9.53 -2.67 17.30
N GLN A 319 10.62 -2.74 16.55
CA GLN A 319 10.61 -2.47 15.12
C GLN A 319 10.78 -3.79 14.38
N PHE A 320 10.02 -3.99 13.31
CA PHE A 320 10.21 -5.10 12.40
C PHE A 320 9.89 -4.69 10.96
N GLN A 321 10.61 -5.31 10.05
CA GLN A 321 10.44 -5.10 8.62
C GLN A 321 9.53 -6.17 8.04
N LEU A 322 8.67 -5.77 7.12
CA LEU A 322 7.78 -6.61 6.35
C LEU A 322 8.15 -6.53 4.85
N PRO A 323 7.59 -7.42 4.01
CA PRO A 323 7.72 -7.32 2.56
C PRO A 323 7.33 -5.95 2.03
N GLY A 324 7.75 -5.62 0.79
CA GLY A 324 7.47 -4.31 0.18
C GLY A 324 8.17 -3.14 0.87
N LYS A 325 9.29 -3.39 1.59
CA LYS A 325 10.03 -2.39 2.37
C LYS A 325 9.19 -1.69 3.44
N LEU A 326 8.14 -2.35 3.92
CA LEU A 326 7.27 -1.82 4.96
C LEU A 326 7.93 -1.98 6.33
N HIS A 327 7.93 -0.90 7.11
CA HIS A 327 8.46 -0.86 8.47
C HIS A 327 7.33 -0.61 9.45
N LEU A 328 7.22 -1.50 10.45
CA LEU A 328 6.30 -1.34 11.57
C LEU A 328 7.06 -1.04 12.84
N TRP A 329 6.50 -0.15 13.63
CA TRP A 329 6.96 0.20 14.96
C TRP A 329 5.77 0.25 15.90
N HIS A 330 5.85 -0.47 17.01
CA HIS A 330 4.82 -0.45 18.06
C HIS A 330 5.41 0.08 19.37
N GLU A 331 4.93 1.20 19.89
CA GLU A 331 5.37 1.79 21.15
C GLU A 331 4.20 2.51 21.83
N LYS A 332 4.05 2.31 23.16
CA LYS A 332 3.10 3.02 24.04
C LYS A 332 1.65 3.06 23.50
N GLY A 333 1.18 1.96 22.93
CA GLY A 333 -0.19 1.87 22.42
C GLY A 333 -0.39 2.52 21.06
N ILE A 334 0.69 2.88 20.36
CA ILE A 334 0.65 3.45 19.02
C ILE A 334 1.42 2.54 18.05
N LEU A 335 0.80 2.21 16.94
CA LEU A 335 1.40 1.46 15.84
C LEU A 335 1.71 2.42 14.68
N TYR A 336 2.96 2.44 14.26
CA TYR A 336 3.45 3.18 13.10
C TYR A 336 3.71 2.22 11.96
N ILE A 337 3.18 2.53 10.78
CA ILE A 337 3.36 1.76 9.53
C ILE A 337 3.92 2.73 8.49
N ARG A 338 5.09 2.41 7.87
CA ARG A 338 5.76 3.29 6.91
C ARG A 338 6.49 2.51 5.81
N LYS A 339 6.52 3.05 4.58
CA LYS A 339 7.35 2.53 3.47
C LYS A 339 8.84 2.79 3.67
N THR A 340 9.18 3.92 4.28
CA THR A 340 10.57 4.24 4.60
C THR A 340 10.88 3.81 6.03
N PRO A 341 12.08 3.26 6.30
CA PRO A 341 12.49 3.06 7.68
C PRO A 341 12.34 4.39 8.39
N LEU A 342 11.94 4.34 9.66
CA LEU A 342 12.14 5.48 10.54
C LEU A 342 13.65 5.79 10.46
N GLN A 343 14.02 6.59 9.47
CA GLN A 343 15.32 7.19 9.53
C GLN A 343 15.34 7.91 10.87
N LYS A 344 16.31 7.57 11.67
CA LYS A 344 16.83 8.44 12.69
C LYS A 344 17.45 9.66 11.98
N SER A 345 16.63 10.39 11.21
CA SER A 345 17.00 11.72 10.73
C SER A 345 16.84 12.66 11.92
N PHE A 346 17.65 12.37 12.89
CA PHE A 346 18.01 13.30 13.90
C PHE A 346 18.93 14.31 13.20
N ILE A 347 18.42 15.50 12.93
CA ILE A 347 19.30 16.62 12.62
C ILE A 347 19.99 16.93 13.96
N PRO A 348 21.29 16.63 14.09
CA PRO A 348 21.98 16.88 15.35
C PRO A 348 21.85 18.38 15.66
N ILE A 349 21.51 18.71 16.89
CA ILE A 349 21.53 20.09 17.35
C ILE A 349 23.01 20.51 17.35
N PRO A 350 23.42 21.44 16.48
CA PRO A 350 24.81 21.90 16.45
C PRO A 350 25.13 22.59 17.75
N GLU A 351 26.39 22.49 18.16
CA GLU A 351 26.87 23.22 19.34
C GLU A 351 26.85 24.71 19.03
N THR A 352 26.09 25.49 19.82
CA THR A 352 25.89 26.91 19.64
C THR A 352 26.14 27.63 20.94
N ILE A 353 27.02 28.65 20.94
CA ILE A 353 27.31 29.48 22.11
C ILE A 353 26.04 30.30 22.44
N ILE A 354 25.67 30.30 23.71
CA ILE A 354 24.51 31.04 24.19
C ILE A 354 24.88 32.50 24.38
N GLN A 355 24.13 33.38 23.73
CA GLN A 355 24.26 34.83 23.91
C GLN A 355 23.65 35.24 25.28
N ILE A 356 24.47 35.83 26.12
CA ILE A 356 24.08 36.21 27.50
C ILE A 356 24.44 37.68 27.79
N PRO A 357 23.49 38.58 28.07
CA PRO A 357 22.04 38.38 27.85
C PRO A 357 21.68 38.37 26.35
N GLY A 358 20.59 37.69 25.99
CA GLY A 358 20.13 37.68 24.58
C GLY A 358 19.30 36.46 24.19
N ILE A 359 19.05 36.33 22.89
CA ILE A 359 18.30 35.23 22.28
C ILE A 359 19.23 34.44 21.35
N THR A 360 19.28 33.14 21.55
CA THR A 360 20.10 32.21 20.74
C THR A 360 19.17 31.23 20.02
N PRO A 361 19.17 31.20 18.67
CA PRO A 361 18.43 30.19 17.92
C PRO A 361 19.11 28.82 18.03
N ILE A 362 18.32 27.78 18.25
CA ILE A 362 18.76 26.39 18.39
C ILE A 362 18.09 25.55 17.31
N TYR A 363 18.68 25.49 16.12
CA TYR A 363 18.12 24.69 15.02
C TYR A 363 18.31 23.20 15.24
N PRO A 364 17.31 22.34 14.94
CA PRO A 364 15.94 22.70 14.49
C PRO A 364 14.92 22.84 15.63
N SER A 365 15.37 22.96 16.88
CA SER A 365 14.55 22.69 18.08
C SER A 365 13.76 23.91 18.58
N GLY A 366 14.27 25.14 18.41
CA GLY A 366 13.64 26.34 18.98
C GLY A 366 14.61 27.49 19.20
N GLN A 367 14.34 28.33 20.18
CA GLN A 367 15.21 29.42 20.60
C GLN A 367 15.36 29.45 22.13
N LEU A 368 16.52 29.86 22.60
CA LEU A 368 16.82 30.03 24.02
C LEU A 368 17.01 31.51 24.33
N THR A 369 16.24 32.03 25.27
CA THR A 369 16.40 33.39 25.82
C THR A 369 17.18 33.31 27.13
N ALA A 370 18.20 34.14 27.28
CA ALA A 370 19.03 34.23 28.47
C ALA A 370 18.94 35.66 29.08
N GLU A 371 18.58 35.76 30.35
CA GLU A 371 18.43 36.99 31.08
C GLU A 371 19.21 36.95 32.37
N ILE A 372 19.85 38.07 32.76
CA ILE A 372 20.54 38.21 34.03
C ILE A 372 19.73 39.10 34.94
N SER A 373 19.55 38.69 36.21
CA SER A 373 18.88 39.54 37.23
C SER A 373 19.50 39.30 38.61
N ASP A 374 19.27 40.29 39.49
CA ASP A 374 19.68 40.13 40.92
C ASP A 374 18.61 39.34 41.68
N VAL A 375 19.07 38.50 42.65
CA VAL A 375 18.16 37.62 43.42
C VAL A 375 17.20 38.43 44.30
N GLN A 376 17.55 39.66 44.71
CA GLN A 376 16.67 40.51 45.54
C GLN A 376 15.28 40.80 44.92
N ASN A 377 15.16 40.65 43.61
CA ASN A 377 13.95 40.86 42.85
C ASN A 377 13.14 39.58 42.58
N LEU A 378 13.51 38.43 43.14
CA LEU A 378 12.90 37.13 42.84
C LEU A 378 12.54 36.37 44.13
N SER A 379 11.23 36.14 44.35
CA SER A 379 10.78 35.15 45.32
C SER A 379 11.02 33.73 44.78
N LEU A 380 12.04 33.02 45.31
CA LEU A 380 12.37 31.68 44.86
C LEU A 380 11.23 30.67 45.02
N ASP A 381 10.39 30.83 46.02
CA ASP A 381 9.23 29.97 46.26
C ASP A 381 8.11 30.24 45.29
N GLU A 382 7.90 31.50 44.94
CA GLU A 382 6.94 31.91 43.93
C GLU A 382 7.39 31.46 42.54
N TYR A 383 8.69 31.61 42.17
CA TYR A 383 9.24 31.13 40.94
C TYR A 383 9.11 29.59 40.80
N LYS A 384 9.39 28.79 41.85
CA LYS A 384 9.20 27.35 41.82
C LYS A 384 7.76 26.92 41.54
N ARG A 385 6.77 27.75 41.91
CA ARG A 385 5.34 27.50 41.67
C ARG A 385 4.91 27.79 40.23
N ILE A 386 5.49 28.83 39.62
CA ILE A 386 5.06 29.33 38.31
C ILE A 386 5.95 28.89 37.15
N LYS A 387 7.17 28.39 37.39
CA LYS A 387 8.10 28.00 36.32
C LYS A 387 7.52 26.90 35.43
N THR A 388 7.72 27.03 34.13
CA THR A 388 7.41 25.99 33.18
C THR A 388 8.51 24.94 33.09
N LYS A 389 8.26 23.82 32.40
CA LYS A 389 9.28 22.79 32.15
C LYS A 389 10.46 23.29 31.32
N ASN A 390 10.23 24.33 30.53
CA ASN A 390 11.20 24.89 29.59
C ASN A 390 11.88 26.15 30.14
N GLU A 391 11.75 26.43 31.43
CA GLU A 391 12.40 27.54 32.12
C GLU A 391 13.25 27.01 33.26
N GLU A 392 14.42 27.61 33.45
CA GLU A 392 15.29 27.31 34.61
C GLU A 392 16.09 28.53 35.02
N ILE A 393 16.43 28.61 36.32
CA ILE A 393 17.31 29.61 36.89
C ILE A 393 18.57 28.95 37.41
N LEU A 394 19.69 29.56 37.09
CA LEU A 394 21.02 29.09 37.43
C LEU A 394 21.74 30.15 38.25
N ASP A 395 22.61 29.74 39.19
CA ASP A 395 23.50 30.64 39.92
C ASP A 395 24.60 31.15 38.98
N LEU A 396 24.55 32.42 38.58
CA LEU A 396 25.52 33.01 37.66
C LEU A 396 26.93 32.99 38.23
N GLY A 397 27.11 33.06 39.57
CA GLY A 397 28.42 33.00 40.23
C GLY A 397 29.09 31.64 40.11
N ARG A 398 28.35 30.59 39.75
CA ARG A 398 28.84 29.23 39.54
C ARG A 398 28.98 28.85 38.05
N ILE A 399 28.71 29.79 37.15
CA ILE A 399 28.78 29.56 35.71
C ILE A 399 30.08 30.17 35.18
N THR A 400 30.86 29.35 34.49
CA THR A 400 32.01 29.80 33.70
C THR A 400 31.55 30.04 32.27
N LEU A 401 31.66 31.26 31.80
CA LEU A 401 31.34 31.62 30.42
C LEU A 401 32.50 31.34 29.46
N PRO A 402 32.29 30.99 28.18
CA PRO A 402 30.98 30.87 27.58
C PRO A 402 30.31 29.52 27.90
N ILE A 403 28.97 29.51 27.95
CA ILE A 403 28.18 28.28 27.93
C ILE A 403 27.58 28.07 26.54
N SER A 404 27.36 26.82 26.16
CA SER A 404 26.78 26.45 24.89
C SER A 404 25.59 25.53 25.02
N VAL A 405 24.81 25.41 23.97
CA VAL A 405 23.74 24.43 23.84
C VAL A 405 24.05 23.49 22.68
N ARG A 406 23.82 22.20 22.88
CA ARG A 406 24.06 21.17 21.86
C ARG A 406 23.10 19.98 22.03
N GLY A 407 23.12 19.06 21.07
CA GLY A 407 22.56 17.73 21.29
C GLY A 407 23.34 16.92 22.34
N ARG A 408 22.73 15.90 22.91
CA ARG A 408 23.43 14.99 23.81
C ARG A 408 24.56 14.25 23.09
N LYS A 409 25.65 14.00 23.83
CA LYS A 409 26.74 13.09 23.41
C LYS A 409 26.65 11.79 24.19
N ASP A 410 27.19 10.70 23.64
CA ASP A 410 27.33 9.45 24.42
C ASP A 410 28.36 9.66 25.54
N GLY A 411 28.00 9.22 26.75
CA GLY A 411 28.81 9.46 27.94
C GLY A 411 28.37 10.68 28.77
N ASP A 412 27.53 11.57 28.24
CA ASP A 412 27.00 12.71 29.00
C ASP A 412 26.40 12.25 30.36
N ALA A 413 26.80 12.92 31.40
CA ALA A 413 26.32 12.69 32.76
C ALA A 413 26.04 14.03 33.46
N ILE A 414 25.13 14.03 34.42
CA ILE A 414 24.71 15.18 35.19
C ILE A 414 24.45 14.74 36.63
N SER A 415 24.58 15.62 37.62
CA SER A 415 24.17 15.39 39.01
C SER A 415 22.82 16.03 39.30
N PRO A 416 21.68 15.32 39.08
CA PRO A 416 20.34 15.93 39.25
C PRO A 416 20.12 16.40 40.68
N LEU A 417 19.30 17.44 40.88
CA LEU A 417 18.92 17.92 42.21
C LEU A 417 18.35 16.80 43.09
N GLY A 418 18.80 16.71 44.33
CA GLY A 418 18.32 15.72 45.30
C GLY A 418 18.94 14.31 45.14
N THR A 419 19.89 14.13 44.25
CA THR A 419 20.62 12.84 44.11
C THR A 419 22.07 12.97 44.54
N LYS A 420 22.63 11.90 45.16
CA LYS A 420 24.06 11.80 45.43
C LYS A 420 24.76 11.15 44.21
N GLY A 421 25.68 11.91 43.56
CA GLY A 421 26.53 11.40 42.49
C GLY A 421 26.03 11.72 41.08
N HIS A 422 26.86 11.30 40.10
CA HIS A 422 26.58 11.51 38.65
C HIS A 422 25.71 10.40 38.08
N LYS A 423 24.75 10.79 37.24
CA LYS A 423 23.88 9.85 36.50
C LYS A 423 23.99 10.11 35.02
N LYS A 424 24.16 9.07 34.20
CA LYS A 424 24.22 9.20 32.76
C LYS A 424 22.87 9.72 32.22
N LEU A 425 22.88 10.63 31.25
CA LEU A 425 21.65 11.16 30.63
C LEU A 425 20.77 10.06 30.06
N LYS A 426 21.38 8.99 29.51
CA LYS A 426 20.66 7.82 29.03
C LYS A 426 19.74 7.22 30.11
N ASP A 427 20.22 7.09 31.33
CA ASP A 427 19.48 6.47 32.43
C ASP A 427 18.40 7.42 32.96
N ILE A 428 18.70 8.73 33.02
CA ILE A 428 17.69 9.76 33.34
C ILE A 428 16.53 9.76 32.37
N PHE A 429 16.80 9.66 31.06
CA PHE A 429 15.76 9.59 30.05
C PHE A 429 14.90 8.31 30.15
N ILE A 430 15.51 7.19 30.56
CA ILE A 430 14.78 5.93 30.81
C ILE A 430 13.86 6.10 32.03
N ASP A 431 14.35 6.62 33.12
CA ASP A 431 13.58 6.83 34.37
C ASP A 431 12.41 7.80 34.15
N LYS A 432 12.66 8.87 33.42
CA LYS A 432 11.64 9.85 33.02
C LYS A 432 10.69 9.35 31.89
N LYS A 433 10.88 8.08 31.46
CA LYS A 433 10.09 7.45 30.38
C LYS A 433 10.07 8.23 29.06
N ILE A 434 11.14 8.96 28.75
CA ILE A 434 11.28 9.70 27.51
C ILE A 434 11.53 8.71 26.35
N PRO A 435 10.71 8.73 25.29
CA PRO A 435 10.86 7.85 24.15
C PRO A 435 12.24 7.96 23.51
N ALA A 436 12.83 6.83 23.10
CA ALA A 436 14.19 6.79 22.54
C ALA A 436 14.39 7.75 21.35
N GLN A 437 13.34 7.96 20.57
CA GLN A 437 13.33 8.85 19.39
C GLN A 437 13.42 10.34 19.79
N GLN A 438 12.84 10.73 20.91
CA GLN A 438 12.82 12.13 21.38
C GLN A 438 14.10 12.52 22.12
N ARG A 439 14.87 11.55 22.63
CA ARG A 439 16.05 11.82 23.48
C ARG A 439 17.13 12.64 22.81
N ASN A 440 17.32 12.44 21.51
CA ASN A 440 18.33 13.15 20.74
C ASN A 440 17.84 14.55 20.29
N ALA A 441 16.53 14.82 20.34
CA ALA A 441 15.94 16.12 20.01
C ALA A 441 15.91 17.08 21.20
N ILE A 442 16.25 16.60 22.42
CA ILE A 442 16.27 17.43 23.62
C ILE A 442 17.59 18.21 23.67
N PRO A 443 17.54 19.56 23.66
CA PRO A 443 18.75 20.35 23.79
C PRO A 443 19.36 20.24 25.19
N VAL A 444 20.67 20.25 25.24
CA VAL A 444 21.46 20.19 26.48
C VAL A 444 22.34 21.43 26.58
N VAL A 445 22.13 22.23 27.63
CA VAL A 445 23.03 23.34 27.95
C VAL A 445 24.26 22.80 28.67
N VAL A 446 25.43 23.19 28.18
CA VAL A 446 26.70 22.69 28.67
C VAL A 446 27.66 23.83 29.08
N MET A 447 28.50 23.55 30.07
CA MET A 447 29.58 24.40 30.53
C MET A 447 30.87 23.58 30.54
N ASN A 448 31.90 24.00 29.81
CA ASN A 448 33.14 23.22 29.64
C ASN A 448 32.84 21.77 29.18
N ASP A 449 31.97 21.62 28.19
CA ASP A 449 31.45 20.35 27.64
C ASP A 449 30.70 19.44 28.62
N GLN A 450 30.43 19.90 29.86
CA GLN A 450 29.69 19.17 30.88
C GLN A 450 28.21 19.65 30.90
N PRO A 451 27.22 18.76 30.88
CA PRO A 451 25.82 19.11 30.99
C PRO A 451 25.51 19.84 32.31
N ILE A 452 24.87 21.02 32.22
CA ILE A 452 24.39 21.79 33.35
C ILE A 452 22.87 21.90 33.40
N TRP A 453 22.21 21.82 32.25
CA TRP A 453 20.74 21.77 32.14
C TRP A 453 20.30 20.97 30.94
N VAL A 454 19.48 19.97 31.18
CA VAL A 454 18.78 19.21 30.13
C VAL A 454 17.38 19.78 30.04
N ILE A 455 17.09 20.49 28.94
CA ILE A 455 15.86 21.28 28.79
C ILE A 455 14.62 20.41 29.00
N GLY A 456 13.73 20.85 29.90
CA GLY A 456 12.51 20.13 30.23
C GLY A 456 12.67 18.87 31.08
N VAL A 457 13.91 18.53 31.50
CA VAL A 457 14.20 17.24 32.15
C VAL A 457 14.83 17.44 33.53
N CYS A 458 16.02 18.03 33.64
CA CYS A 458 16.73 18.24 34.92
C CYS A 458 17.87 19.25 34.80
N ILE A 459 18.26 19.81 35.95
CA ILE A 459 19.38 20.72 36.14
C ILE A 459 20.47 20.04 36.96
N ASP A 460 21.74 20.43 36.77
CA ASP A 460 22.86 20.00 37.58
C ASP A 460 22.89 20.72 38.94
N ASN A 461 23.19 19.94 39.99
CA ASN A 461 23.31 20.45 41.37
C ASN A 461 24.41 21.52 41.52
N LYS A 462 25.43 21.51 40.65
CA LYS A 462 26.55 22.48 40.67
C LYS A 462 26.14 23.91 40.40
N VAL A 463 25.08 24.11 39.56
CA VAL A 463 24.62 25.42 39.13
C VAL A 463 23.30 25.86 39.76
N LYS A 464 22.84 25.13 40.78
CA LYS A 464 21.62 25.46 41.51
C LYS A 464 21.74 26.79 42.29
N VAL A 465 20.65 27.51 42.35
CA VAL A 465 20.52 28.70 43.20
C VAL A 465 20.52 28.28 44.66
N THR A 466 21.29 29.01 45.50
CA THR A 466 21.40 28.84 46.95
C THR A 466 21.13 30.17 47.68
N PRO A 467 20.97 30.19 49.00
CA PRO A 467 20.81 31.45 49.78
C PRO A 467 21.96 32.47 49.59
N GLU A 468 23.14 31.97 49.16
CA GLU A 468 24.34 32.81 48.96
C GLU A 468 24.42 33.40 47.55
N THR A 469 23.53 32.99 46.62
CA THR A 469 23.49 33.45 45.22
C THR A 469 23.16 34.92 45.19
N LYS A 470 23.99 35.71 44.51
CA LYS A 470 23.78 37.16 44.31
C LYS A 470 23.12 37.50 42.99
N LYS A 471 23.52 36.81 41.91
CA LYS A 471 23.00 37.00 40.57
C LYS A 471 22.56 35.68 39.95
N ILE A 472 21.47 35.73 39.18
CA ILE A 472 20.93 34.56 38.51
C ILE A 472 20.96 34.73 37.02
N LEU A 473 21.11 33.61 36.34
CA LEU A 473 20.89 33.47 34.91
C LEU A 473 19.57 32.71 34.71
N LYS A 474 18.56 33.40 34.17
CA LYS A 474 17.31 32.79 33.74
C LYS A 474 17.40 32.37 32.31
N LEU A 475 17.12 31.10 32.07
CA LEU A 475 17.07 30.50 30.72
C LEU A 475 15.64 30.08 30.39
N THR A 476 15.13 30.51 29.24
CA THR A 476 13.79 30.18 28.75
C THR A 476 13.88 29.60 27.34
N PHE A 477 13.43 28.37 27.16
CA PHE A 477 13.41 27.72 25.86
C PHE A 477 12.00 27.74 25.26
N LYS A 478 11.90 28.15 23.99
CA LYS A 478 10.67 28.15 23.20
C LYS A 478 10.87 27.32 21.94
N GLU A 479 10.05 26.28 21.76
CA GLU A 479 10.04 25.47 20.54
C GLU A 479 9.53 26.29 19.36
N PHE A 480 10.06 26.00 18.15
CA PHE A 480 9.56 26.64 16.90
C PHE A 480 8.19 26.13 16.49
#